data_b6543d96be1385cbc2f40bbf3ea599da
#
_entry.id   b6543d96be1385cbc2f40bbf3ea599da
#
_cell.length_a   1.000
_cell.length_b   1.000
_cell.length_c   1.000
_cell.angle_alpha   90.00
_cell.angle_beta   90.00
_cell.angle_gamma   90.00
#
_symmetry.space_group_name_H-M   'P 1'
#
loop_
_entity.id
_entity.type
_entity.pdbx_description
1 polymer ?
#
loop_
_entity_poly.entity_id
_entity_poly.type
_entity_poly.pdbx_seq_one_letter_code
_entity_poly.pdbx_strand_id
1 'polypeptide(L)' 'MEKTYDAVEAAKAQERYCDEHEIPQFAPRNGWCFSCGKNIYEPYTYRGREDHTYGITVDEAGSRHITSCPHCNATFCD' A
#
# COMPACT_ATOMS: atom_id res chain seq x y z
N MET A 1 -16.37 8.08 7.49
CA MET A 1 -14.97 8.52 7.51
C MET A 1 -14.38 8.49 6.12
N GLU A 2 -13.82 9.59 5.69
CA GLU A 2 -13.22 9.64 4.36
C GLU A 2 -11.89 8.89 4.33
N LYS A 3 -11.67 8.16 3.26
CA LYS A 3 -10.40 7.48 3.05
C LYS A 3 -9.38 8.47 2.52
N THR A 4 -8.21 8.52 3.14
CA THR A 4 -7.13 9.41 2.73
C THR A 4 -6.08 8.63 1.94
N TYR A 5 -5.85 9.04 0.70
CA TYR A 5 -4.84 8.45 -0.16
C TYR A 5 -3.71 9.45 -0.37
N ASP A 6 -2.57 9.20 0.23
CA ASP A 6 -1.37 10.01 0.08
C ASP A 6 -0.18 9.07 0.10
N ALA A 7 0.42 8.84 -1.07
CA ALA A 7 1.50 7.87 -1.20
C ALA A 7 2.69 8.20 -0.30
N VAL A 8 3.03 9.47 -0.17
CA VAL A 8 4.17 9.88 0.65
C VAL A 8 3.90 9.64 2.14
N GLU A 9 2.75 10.09 2.62
CA GLU A 9 2.37 9.93 4.02
C GLU A 9 2.12 8.46 4.37
N ALA A 10 1.50 7.71 3.46
CA ALA A 10 1.25 6.29 3.68
C ALA A 10 2.57 5.51 3.74
N ALA A 11 3.52 5.83 2.87
CA ALA A 11 4.82 5.18 2.90
C ALA A 11 5.55 5.44 4.22
N LYS A 12 5.49 6.67 4.73
CA LYS A 12 6.06 7.02 6.02
C LYS A 12 5.37 6.30 7.18
N ALA A 13 4.04 6.22 7.11
CA ALA A 13 3.26 5.56 8.15
C ALA A 13 3.58 4.06 8.21
N GLN A 14 3.68 3.40 7.07
CA GLN A 14 4.04 1.99 7.02
C GLN A 14 5.48 1.76 7.46
N GLU A 15 6.39 2.64 7.08
CA GLU A 15 7.78 2.56 7.51
C GLU A 15 7.88 2.61 9.04
N ARG A 16 7.15 3.54 9.65
CA ARG A 16 7.11 3.67 11.10
C ARG A 16 6.51 2.43 11.76
N TYR A 17 5.42 1.93 11.19
CA TYR A 17 4.75 0.73 11.70
C TYR A 17 5.70 -0.48 11.66
N CYS A 18 6.36 -0.69 10.52
CA CYS A 18 7.29 -1.80 10.36
C CYS A 18 8.50 -1.67 11.29
N ASP A 19 9.00 -0.46 11.48
CA ASP A 19 10.11 -0.18 12.40
C ASP A 19 9.73 -0.53 13.84
N GLU A 20 8.56 -0.10 14.29
CA GLU A 20 8.08 -0.37 15.64
C GLU A 20 7.85 -1.84 15.92
N HIS A 21 7.47 -2.60 14.90
CA HIS A 21 7.19 -4.03 15.03
C HIS A 21 8.34 -4.92 14.55
N GLU A 22 9.44 -4.32 14.12
CA GLU A 22 10.64 -5.02 13.64
C GLU A 22 10.32 -6.00 12.51
N ILE A 23 9.50 -5.54 11.54
CA ILE A 23 9.10 -6.34 10.37
C ILE A 23 9.50 -5.61 9.09
N PRO A 24 9.75 -6.35 7.99
CA PRO A 24 10.12 -5.73 6.71
C PRO A 24 8.92 -5.11 6.02
N GLN A 25 9.19 -4.07 5.23
CA GLN A 25 8.16 -3.47 4.38
C GLN A 25 8.01 -4.28 3.10
N PHE A 26 6.77 -4.45 2.64
CA PHE A 26 6.49 -5.09 1.36
C PHE A 26 7.00 -4.24 0.20
N ALA A 27 6.78 -2.93 0.27
CA ALA A 27 7.18 -1.99 -0.78
C ALA A 27 8.08 -0.90 -0.18
N PRO A 28 9.36 -1.21 0.13
CA PRO A 28 10.23 -0.27 0.83
C PRO A 28 10.66 0.94 0.01
N ARG A 29 10.44 0.91 -1.30
CA ARG A 29 10.78 2.03 -2.18
C ARG A 29 9.60 3.00 -2.30
N ASN A 30 9.19 3.59 -1.20
CA ASN A 30 8.08 4.55 -1.14
C ASN A 30 6.76 3.96 -1.67
N GLY A 31 6.57 2.65 -1.52
CA GLY A 31 5.34 2.01 -1.89
C GLY A 31 5.29 1.43 -3.30
N TRP A 32 6.38 1.48 -4.04
CA TRP A 32 6.40 0.93 -5.40
C TRP A 32 6.44 -0.60 -5.37
N CYS A 33 5.46 -1.21 -6.01
CA CYS A 33 5.38 -2.66 -6.11
C CYS A 33 6.44 -3.17 -7.09
N PHE A 34 7.18 -4.20 -6.67
CA PHE A 34 8.22 -4.80 -7.51
C PHE A 34 7.66 -5.60 -8.69
N SER A 35 6.40 -5.99 -8.61
CA SER A 35 5.77 -6.85 -9.62
C SER A 35 5.08 -6.07 -10.73
N CYS A 36 4.19 -5.14 -10.38
CA CYS A 36 3.42 -4.41 -11.39
C CYS A 36 3.93 -2.99 -11.66
N GLY A 37 4.87 -2.51 -10.85
CA GLY A 37 5.43 -1.18 -11.03
C GLY A 37 4.51 -0.03 -10.62
N LYS A 38 3.40 -0.34 -9.94
CA LYS A 38 2.47 0.67 -9.44
C LYS A 38 2.71 0.92 -7.96
N ASN A 39 2.35 2.12 -7.51
CA ASN A 39 2.48 2.43 -6.09
C ASN A 39 1.28 1.89 -5.33
N ILE A 40 1.53 1.08 -4.29
CA ILE A 40 0.46 0.43 -3.53
C ILE A 40 -0.37 1.43 -2.72
N TYR A 41 0.17 2.63 -2.47
CA TYR A 41 -0.52 3.67 -1.70
C TYR A 41 -1.30 4.65 -2.57
N GLU A 42 -1.15 4.59 -3.89
CA GLU A 42 -1.89 5.46 -4.79
C GLU A 42 -3.23 4.83 -5.15
N PRO A 43 -4.30 5.64 -5.21
CA PRO A 43 -5.61 5.12 -5.57
C PRO A 43 -5.71 4.93 -7.09
N TYR A 44 -6.20 3.77 -7.51
CA TYR A 44 -6.47 3.47 -8.90
C TYR A 44 -7.87 2.93 -9.05
N THR A 45 -8.56 3.38 -10.10
CA THR A 45 -9.86 2.84 -10.48
C THR A 45 -9.67 2.12 -11.81
N TYR A 46 -9.96 0.82 -11.82
CA TYR A 46 -9.74 -0.01 -13.00
C TYR A 46 -10.98 -0.08 -13.87
N ARG A 47 -10.75 -0.23 -15.16
CA ARG A 47 -11.83 -0.37 -16.13
C ARG A 47 -12.67 -1.61 -15.82
N GLY A 48 -13.99 -1.44 -15.74
CA GLY A 48 -14.90 -2.49 -15.36
C GLY A 48 -15.12 -2.58 -13.85
N ARG A 49 -14.38 -1.79 -13.07
CA ARG A 49 -14.51 -1.76 -11.61
C ARG A 49 -14.47 -0.32 -11.08
N GLU A 50 -15.19 0.54 -11.77
CA GLU A 50 -15.20 1.98 -11.45
C GLU A 50 -15.89 2.28 -10.12
N ASP A 51 -16.63 1.33 -9.59
CA ASP A 51 -17.30 1.45 -8.28
C ASP A 51 -16.36 1.18 -7.10
N HIS A 52 -15.11 0.78 -7.39
CA HIS A 52 -14.16 0.42 -6.36
C HIS A 52 -12.80 1.07 -6.62
N THR A 53 -12.22 1.67 -5.59
CA THR A 53 -10.88 2.26 -5.66
C THR A 53 -9.89 1.34 -4.95
N TYR A 54 -8.85 0.97 -5.67
CA TYR A 54 -7.78 0.11 -5.13
C TYR A 54 -6.62 0.98 -4.65
N GLY A 55 -6.06 0.63 -3.53
CA GLY A 55 -4.95 1.36 -2.94
C GLY A 55 -4.98 1.24 -1.42
N ILE A 56 -3.85 1.55 -0.80
CA ILE A 56 -3.72 1.50 0.66
C ILE A 56 -3.82 2.92 1.21
N THR A 57 -4.75 3.16 2.12
CA THR A 57 -4.91 4.46 2.75
C THR A 57 -3.79 4.72 3.76
N VAL A 58 -3.64 5.99 4.15
CA VAL A 58 -2.68 6.38 5.19
C VAL A 58 -2.99 5.65 6.50
N ASP A 59 -4.27 5.56 6.85
CA ASP A 59 -4.70 4.86 8.07
C ASP A 59 -4.33 3.38 8.04
N GLU A 60 -4.57 2.72 6.91
CA GLU A 60 -4.22 1.31 6.76
C GLU A 60 -2.72 1.09 6.85
N ALA A 61 -1.95 1.97 6.21
CA ALA A 61 -0.49 1.87 6.21
C ALA A 61 0.09 2.06 7.62
N GLY A 62 -0.56 2.82 8.46
CA GLY A 62 -0.09 3.08 9.82
C GLY A 62 -0.65 2.15 10.88
N SER A 63 -1.59 1.27 10.52
CA SER A 63 -2.26 0.43 11.50
C SER A 63 -2.10 -1.08 11.27
N ARG A 64 -1.54 -1.49 10.14
CA ARG A 64 -1.32 -2.90 9.86
C ARG A 64 -0.13 -3.12 8.93
N HIS A 65 0.42 -4.33 8.95
CA HIS A 65 1.50 -4.70 8.04
C HIS A 65 0.95 -5.00 6.66
N ILE A 66 1.38 -4.24 5.66
CA ILE A 66 0.95 -4.46 4.29
C ILE A 66 1.88 -5.52 3.68
N THR A 67 1.30 -6.64 3.28
CA THR A 67 2.06 -7.78 2.78
C THR A 67 1.75 -8.14 1.33
N SER A 68 0.81 -7.42 0.71
CA SER A 68 0.43 -7.69 -0.67
C SER A 68 0.10 -6.40 -1.41
N CYS A 69 0.23 -6.44 -2.73
CA CYS A 69 -0.12 -5.31 -3.59
C CYS A 69 -1.62 -5.34 -3.90
N PRO A 70 -2.35 -4.25 -3.66
CA PRO A 70 -3.78 -4.21 -3.96
C PRO A 70 -4.08 -4.16 -5.46
N HIS A 71 -3.06 -3.92 -6.29
CA HIS A 71 -3.24 -3.77 -7.74
C HIS A 71 -2.98 -5.07 -8.51
N CYS A 72 -2.03 -5.87 -8.08
CA CYS A 72 -1.66 -7.10 -8.80
C CYS A 72 -1.65 -8.35 -7.93
N ASN A 73 -1.94 -8.22 -6.64
CA ASN A 73 -1.99 -9.31 -5.67
C ASN A 73 -0.66 -10.02 -5.41
N ALA A 74 0.47 -9.40 -5.79
CA ALA A 74 1.78 -9.94 -5.45
C ALA A 74 1.97 -9.89 -3.93
N THR A 75 2.65 -10.90 -3.38
CA THR A 75 2.90 -10.99 -1.93
C THR A 75 4.37 -11.28 -1.66
N PHE A 76 4.78 -11.22 -0.39
CA PHE A 76 6.13 -11.61 0.03
C PHE A 76 6.45 -13.07 -0.25
N CYS A 77 5.43 -13.90 -0.26
CA CYS A 77 5.61 -15.35 -0.37
C CYS A 77 5.61 -15.86 -1.81
N ASP A 78 5.48 -14.98 -2.76
CA ASP A 78 5.43 -15.37 -4.18
C ASP A 78 6.80 -15.34 -4.85
#